data_3b3ae2a4d86fd44c51dae8438c09ff57
#
_entry.id   3b3ae2a4d86fd44c51dae8438c09ff57
#
_cell.length_a   1.000
_cell.length_b   1.000
_cell.length_c   1.000
_cell.angle_alpha   90.00
_cell.angle_beta   90.00
_cell.angle_gamma   90.00
#
_symmetry.space_group_name_H-M   'P 1'
#
loop_
_entity.id
_entity.type
_entity.pdbx_description
1 polymer ?
#
loop_
_entity_poly.entity_id
_entity_poly.type
_entity_poly.pdbx_seq_one_letter_code
_entity_poly.pdbx_strand_id
1 'polypeptide(L)'
;LYADGSETVCVYEMPDHPAFLKGISWNLVQGYEQLKHTDDVDWTFVCPSKLLDPDGPRTGDYLTRTDRHIPINEDGNSYVSYDDLAIAMVDFGQNGSFKRQLVAVASRRGGPQA
;
A
#
# COMPACT_ATOMS: atom_id res chain seq x y z
N LEU A 1 -0.83 -2.65 6.65
CA LEU A 1 -2.26 -2.47 6.35
C LEU A 1 -3.11 -3.54 7.02
N TYR A 2 -4.33 -3.21 7.32
CA TYR A 2 -5.29 -4.14 7.92
C TYR A 2 -5.94 -5.01 6.84
N ALA A 3 -6.05 -6.32 7.14
CA ALA A 3 -6.62 -7.30 6.21
C ALA A 3 -8.14 -7.38 6.28
N ASP A 4 -8.72 -7.02 7.41
CA ASP A 4 -10.17 -7.08 7.63
C ASP A 4 -10.75 -5.70 7.92
N GLY A 5 -12.07 -5.61 7.99
CA GLY A 5 -12.75 -4.36 8.25
C GLY A 5 -12.76 -3.92 9.71
N SER A 6 -12.20 -4.72 10.62
CA SER A 6 -12.25 -4.45 12.06
C SER A 6 -11.06 -3.68 12.61
N GLU A 7 -10.02 -3.47 11.80
CA GLU A 7 -8.77 -2.83 12.20
C GLU A 7 -7.99 -3.61 13.27
N THR A 8 -8.19 -4.93 13.33
CA THR A 8 -7.56 -5.78 14.34
C THR A 8 -6.49 -6.70 13.79
N VAL A 9 -6.54 -7.03 12.48
CA VAL A 9 -5.63 -8.00 11.87
C VAL A 9 -4.90 -7.36 10.70
N CYS A 10 -3.58 -7.24 10.80
CA CYS A 10 -2.74 -6.74 9.72
C CYS A 10 -2.40 -7.86 8.74
N VAL A 11 -2.11 -7.50 7.49
CA VAL A 11 -1.77 -8.47 6.44
C VAL A 11 -0.58 -9.33 6.84
N TYR A 12 0.45 -8.75 7.48
CA TYR A 12 1.65 -9.51 7.86
C TYR A 12 1.36 -10.55 8.97
N GLU A 13 0.22 -10.44 9.65
CA GLU A 13 -0.20 -11.39 10.68
C GLU A 13 -1.02 -12.54 10.11
N MET A 14 -1.42 -12.47 8.84
CA MET A 14 -2.23 -13.49 8.21
C MET A 14 -1.44 -14.79 7.99
N PRO A 15 -2.09 -15.96 8.10
CA PRO A 15 -1.39 -17.24 7.92
C PRO A 15 -0.78 -17.43 6.54
N ASP A 16 -1.34 -16.79 5.50
CA ASP A 16 -0.87 -16.89 4.13
C ASP A 16 0.28 -15.91 3.82
N HIS A 17 0.65 -15.05 4.77
CA HIS A 17 1.78 -14.16 4.56
C HIS A 17 3.08 -14.96 4.63
N PRO A 18 3.95 -14.90 3.59
CA PRO A 18 5.19 -15.69 3.58
C PRO A 18 6.06 -15.40 4.81
N ALA A 19 6.52 -16.45 5.48
CA ALA A 19 7.28 -16.32 6.71
C ALA A 19 8.54 -15.47 6.55
N PHE A 20 9.22 -15.56 5.39
CA PHE A 20 10.43 -14.77 5.14
C PHE A 20 10.15 -13.27 5.01
N LEU A 21 8.92 -12.87 4.76
CA LEU A 21 8.55 -11.46 4.66
C LEU A 21 8.11 -10.85 5.99
N LYS A 22 7.85 -11.67 7.03
CA LYS A 22 7.32 -11.16 8.30
C LYS A 22 8.28 -10.20 8.99
N GLY A 23 9.57 -10.49 8.97
CA GLY A 23 10.57 -9.58 9.55
C GLY A 23 10.64 -8.24 8.85
N ILE A 24 10.58 -8.26 7.52
CA ILE A 24 10.58 -7.05 6.69
C ILE A 24 9.32 -6.23 7.00
N SER A 25 8.16 -6.89 7.03
CA SER A 25 6.88 -6.23 7.31
C SER A 25 6.87 -5.59 8.70
N TRP A 26 7.39 -6.30 9.71
CA TRP A 26 7.51 -5.78 11.06
C TRP A 26 8.35 -4.50 11.10
N ASN A 27 9.52 -4.51 10.43
CA ASN A 27 10.40 -3.34 10.39
C ASN A 27 9.73 -2.15 9.70
N LEU A 28 8.96 -2.40 8.64
CA LEU A 28 8.21 -1.34 7.96
C LEU A 28 7.14 -0.73 8.87
N VAL A 29 6.45 -1.55 9.65
CA VAL A 29 5.46 -1.08 10.63
C VAL A 29 6.14 -0.20 11.67
N GLN A 30 7.31 -0.60 12.17
CA GLN A 30 8.05 0.20 13.15
C GLN A 30 8.50 1.54 12.55
N GLY A 31 8.93 1.55 11.29
CA GLY A 31 9.28 2.78 10.59
C GLY A 31 8.09 3.74 10.48
N TYR A 32 6.92 3.24 10.16
CA TYR A 32 5.69 4.03 10.10
C TYR A 32 5.34 4.61 11.48
N GLU A 33 5.44 3.81 12.54
CA GLU A 33 5.16 4.29 13.90
C GLU A 33 6.10 5.44 14.30
N GLN A 34 7.37 5.40 13.89
CA GLN A 34 8.30 6.50 14.11
C GLN A 34 7.90 7.75 13.32
N LEU A 35 7.48 7.58 12.05
CA LEU A 35 7.07 8.70 11.22
C LEU A 35 5.87 9.43 11.81
N LYS A 36 4.94 8.73 12.44
CA LYS A 36 3.77 9.36 13.07
C LYS A 36 4.14 10.40 14.12
N HIS A 37 5.34 10.30 14.69
CA HIS A 37 5.84 11.23 15.69
C HIS A 37 6.82 12.26 15.12
N THR A 38 6.96 12.32 13.79
CA THR A 38 7.89 13.23 13.10
C THR A 38 7.12 14.42 12.53
N ASP A 39 7.40 15.62 13.04
CA ASP A 39 6.67 16.83 12.69
C ASP A 39 7.42 17.77 11.75
N ASP A 40 8.73 17.57 11.57
CA ASP A 40 9.59 18.50 10.85
C ASP A 40 9.82 18.12 9.38
N VAL A 41 9.21 17.04 8.93
CA VAL A 41 9.31 16.56 7.54
C VAL A 41 7.90 16.26 7.01
N ASP A 42 7.61 16.67 5.79
CA ASP A 42 6.37 16.35 5.10
C ASP A 42 6.47 14.97 4.44
N TRP A 43 6.45 13.93 5.25
CA TRP A 43 6.56 12.55 4.77
C TRP A 43 5.22 12.03 4.23
N THR A 44 5.30 11.04 3.36
CA THR A 44 4.17 10.22 2.92
C THR A 44 4.62 8.78 2.97
N PHE A 45 3.87 7.93 3.66
CA PHE A 45 4.16 6.50 3.73
C PHE A 45 3.27 5.76 2.75
N VAL A 46 3.86 5.32 1.63
CA VAL A 46 3.12 4.69 0.54
C VAL A 46 3.14 3.18 0.72
N CYS A 47 1.94 2.58 0.79
CA CYS A 47 1.79 1.14 0.91
C CYS A 47 1.25 0.57 -0.39
N PRO A 48 1.86 -0.51 -0.92
CA PRO A 48 1.30 -1.20 -2.08
C PRO A 48 0.08 -2.03 -1.69
N SER A 49 -0.59 -2.56 -2.68
CA SER A 49 -1.61 -3.59 -2.50
C SER A 49 -0.97 -4.90 -2.02
N LYS A 50 -1.79 -5.86 -1.59
CA LYS A 50 -1.31 -7.17 -1.13
C LYS A 50 -0.46 -7.86 -2.19
N LEU A 51 -0.85 -7.79 -3.45
CA LEU A 51 -0.06 -8.30 -4.58
C LEU A 51 0.61 -7.13 -5.29
N LEU A 52 1.93 -7.08 -5.22
CA LEU A 52 2.76 -6.10 -5.92
C LEU A 52 3.43 -6.81 -7.09
N ASP A 53 3.01 -6.49 -8.30
CA ASP A 53 3.38 -7.22 -9.51
C ASP A 53 4.49 -6.50 -10.31
N PRO A 54 5.72 -7.06 -10.33
CA PRO A 54 6.81 -6.41 -11.07
C PRO A 54 6.62 -6.47 -12.59
N ASP A 55 5.82 -7.40 -13.09
CA ASP A 55 5.59 -7.60 -14.52
C ASP A 55 4.24 -7.08 -14.99
N GLY A 56 3.52 -6.38 -14.12
CA GLY A 56 2.20 -5.87 -14.44
C GLY A 56 2.21 -4.68 -15.39
N PRO A 57 1.04 -4.37 -15.97
CA PRO A 57 0.95 -3.30 -16.96
C PRO A 57 1.06 -1.91 -16.34
N ARG A 58 1.62 -0.98 -17.09
CA ARG A 58 1.60 0.43 -16.76
C ARG A 58 0.30 1.05 -17.28
N THR A 59 -0.66 1.30 -16.39
CA THR A 59 -1.94 1.89 -16.78
C THR A 59 -2.02 3.37 -16.48
N GLY A 60 -1.28 3.85 -15.49
CA GLY A 60 -1.37 5.23 -15.01
C GLY A 60 -2.67 5.52 -14.25
N ASP A 61 -3.50 4.51 -14.03
CA ASP A 61 -4.79 4.65 -13.38
C ASP A 61 -4.82 3.84 -12.09
N TYR A 62 -4.83 4.54 -10.96
CA TYR A 62 -4.72 3.90 -9.65
C TYR A 62 -5.77 4.46 -8.69
N LEU A 63 -6.06 3.67 -7.65
CA LEU A 63 -6.94 4.03 -6.54
C LEU A 63 -6.10 4.22 -5.29
N THR A 64 -6.57 5.08 -4.39
CA THR A 64 -5.91 5.34 -3.11
C THR A 64 -6.86 5.10 -1.95
N ARG A 65 -6.27 4.73 -0.79
CA ARG A 65 -7.02 4.51 0.43
C ARG A 65 -6.17 4.94 1.62
N THR A 66 -6.74 5.68 2.56
CA THR A 66 -6.00 6.24 3.69
C THR A 66 -6.41 5.68 5.05
N ASP A 67 -7.32 4.72 5.10
CA ASP A 67 -7.86 4.14 6.35
C ASP A 67 -7.07 2.93 6.86
N ARG A 68 -5.88 2.65 6.31
CA ARG A 68 -4.99 1.54 6.66
C ARG A 68 -5.51 0.15 6.30
N HIS A 69 -6.62 0.05 5.58
CA HIS A 69 -7.07 -1.23 5.05
C HIS A 69 -6.43 -1.52 3.71
N ILE A 70 -6.33 -2.81 3.35
CA ILE A 70 -5.82 -3.18 2.03
C ILE A 70 -6.74 -2.60 0.96
N PRO A 71 -6.17 -2.00 -0.10
CA PRO A 71 -6.99 -1.44 -1.16
C PRO A 71 -7.51 -2.56 -2.05
N ILE A 72 -8.80 -2.48 -2.41
CA ILE A 72 -9.45 -3.45 -3.30
C ILE A 72 -9.89 -2.68 -4.54
N ASN A 73 -9.50 -3.17 -5.71
CA ASN A 73 -9.80 -2.51 -6.97
C ASN A 73 -11.17 -2.92 -7.54
N GLU A 74 -11.50 -2.39 -8.72
CA GLU A 74 -12.80 -2.65 -9.36
C GLU A 74 -13.01 -4.12 -9.74
N ASP A 75 -11.92 -4.88 -9.89
CA ASP A 75 -11.97 -6.31 -10.17
C ASP A 75 -12.01 -7.18 -8.91
N GLY A 76 -12.09 -6.57 -7.73
CA GLY A 76 -12.14 -7.27 -6.45
C GLY A 76 -10.79 -7.74 -5.94
N ASN A 77 -9.69 -7.24 -6.51
CA ASN A 77 -8.33 -7.66 -6.16
C ASN A 77 -7.58 -6.58 -5.39
N SER A 78 -6.73 -6.99 -4.47
CA SER A 78 -5.72 -6.11 -3.89
C SER A 78 -4.44 -6.26 -4.71
N TYR A 79 -4.30 -5.42 -5.74
CA TYR A 79 -3.30 -5.56 -6.79
C TYR A 79 -2.79 -4.20 -7.23
N VAL A 80 -1.48 -4.09 -7.40
CA VAL A 80 -0.85 -2.93 -8.04
C VAL A 80 0.38 -3.40 -8.82
N SER A 81 0.56 -2.87 -10.02
CA SER A 81 1.80 -3.09 -10.77
C SER A 81 2.91 -2.19 -10.22
N TYR A 82 4.17 -2.58 -10.40
CA TYR A 82 5.31 -1.74 -10.04
C TYR A 82 5.21 -0.37 -10.73
N ASP A 83 4.85 -0.35 -12.01
CA ASP A 83 4.79 0.88 -12.78
C ASP A 83 3.71 1.82 -12.25
N ASP A 84 2.53 1.30 -11.92
CA ASP A 84 1.44 2.12 -11.37
C ASP A 84 1.80 2.65 -9.98
N LEU A 85 2.45 1.83 -9.14
CA LEU A 85 2.92 2.28 -7.84
C LEU A 85 3.92 3.43 -7.98
N ALA A 86 4.86 3.30 -8.92
CA ALA A 86 5.86 4.34 -9.17
C ALA A 86 5.21 5.65 -9.64
N ILE A 87 4.23 5.56 -10.53
CA ILE A 87 3.48 6.75 -10.98
C ILE A 87 2.78 7.42 -9.81
N ALA A 88 2.12 6.66 -8.95
CA ALA A 88 1.45 7.20 -7.77
C ALA A 88 2.44 7.91 -6.85
N MET A 89 3.60 7.31 -6.59
CA MET A 89 4.61 7.91 -5.73
C MET A 89 5.13 9.24 -6.29
N VAL A 90 5.36 9.31 -7.59
CA VAL A 90 5.77 10.57 -8.26
C VAL A 90 4.66 11.62 -8.13
N ASP A 91 3.41 11.24 -8.38
CA ASP A 91 2.27 12.15 -8.27
C ASP A 91 2.16 12.72 -6.85
N PHE A 92 2.29 11.89 -5.82
CA PHE A 92 2.20 12.33 -4.42
C PHE A 92 3.33 13.29 -4.08
N GLY A 93 4.55 13.03 -4.57
CA GLY A 93 5.68 13.92 -4.35
C GLY A 93 5.49 15.28 -5.01
N GLN A 94 4.92 15.31 -6.21
CA GLN A 94 4.68 16.56 -6.94
C GLN A 94 3.50 17.36 -6.38
N ASN A 95 2.43 16.67 -5.99
CA ASN A 95 1.18 17.32 -5.58
C ASN A 95 1.11 17.63 -4.08
N GLY A 96 1.89 16.94 -3.26
CA GLY A 96 1.83 17.07 -1.81
C GLY A 96 0.49 16.63 -1.23
N SER A 97 -0.19 15.64 -1.86
CA SER A 97 -1.57 15.29 -1.54
C SER A 97 -1.74 14.56 -0.21
N PHE A 98 -0.75 13.82 0.23
CA PHE A 98 -0.85 12.94 1.41
C PHE A 98 0.28 13.20 2.40
N LYS A 99 0.48 14.46 2.76
CA LYS A 99 1.52 14.84 3.72
C LYS A 99 1.22 14.28 5.09
N ARG A 100 2.22 13.61 5.70
CA ARG A 100 2.14 13.03 7.05
C ARG A 100 1.01 12.02 7.17
N GLN A 101 0.81 11.24 6.11
CA GLN A 101 -0.21 10.22 6.06
C GLN A 101 0.33 8.94 5.46
N LEU A 102 -0.29 7.82 5.83
CA LEU A 102 -0.16 6.56 5.15
C LEU A 102 -1.21 6.51 4.04
N VAL A 103 -0.78 6.15 2.83
CA VAL A 103 -1.69 5.97 1.70
C VAL A 103 -1.41 4.62 1.05
N ALA A 104 -2.46 3.85 0.80
CA ALA A 104 -2.38 2.58 0.10
C ALA A 104 -2.80 2.78 -1.36
N VAL A 105 -2.14 2.07 -2.27
CA VAL A 105 -2.31 2.23 -3.71
C VAL A 105 -2.69 0.89 -4.34
N ALA A 106 -3.68 0.92 -5.23
CA ALA A 106 -4.05 -0.22 -6.07
C ALA A 106 -4.19 0.25 -7.51
N SER A 107 -3.78 -0.59 -8.47
CA SER A 107 -4.19 -0.38 -9.86
C SER A 107 -5.71 -0.50 -9.92
N ARG A 108 -6.37 0.38 -10.69
CA ARG A 108 -7.83 0.41 -10.73
C ARG A 108 -8.43 -0.93 -11.15
N ARG A 109 -7.74 -1.64 -12.05
CA ARG A 109 -8.14 -2.97 -12.52
C ARG A 109 -6.92 -3.87 -12.57
N GLY A 110 -7.17 -5.15 -12.67
CA GLY A 110 -6.13 -6.15 -12.82
C GLY A 110 -5.98 -7.05 -11.62
N GLY A 111 -5.03 -7.97 -11.72
CA GLY A 111 -4.77 -8.98 -10.72
C GLY A 111 -5.23 -10.35 -11.16
N PRO A 112 -4.96 -11.37 -10.33
CA PRO A 112 -5.32 -12.73 -10.67
C PRO A 112 -6.84 -12.90 -10.73
N GLN A 113 -7.29 -13.61 -11.73
CA GLN A 113 -8.70 -14.00 -11.83
C GLN A 113 -9.00 -15.02 -10.72
N ALA A 114 -10.08 -14.77 -9.99
CA ALA A 114 -10.51 -15.68 -8.94
C ALA A 114 -11.10 -16.95 -9.54
#